data_d3ef2774f552f4666356c496d0ba344f
#
_entry.id   d3ef2774f552f4666356c496d0ba344f
#
_cell.length_a   1.000
_cell.length_b   1.000
_cell.length_c   1.000
_cell.angle_alpha   90.00
_cell.angle_beta   90.00
_cell.angle_gamma   90.00
#
_symmetry.space_group_name_H-M   'P 1'
#
loop_
_entity.id
_entity.type
_entity.pdbx_description
1 polymer ?
#
loop_
_entity_poly.entity_id
_entity_poly.type
_entity_poly.pdbx_seq_one_letter_code
_entity_poly.pdbx_strand_id
1 'polypeptide(L)'
;LPGHEGALIDNHASLGYMAGLFHLFTHAMFKACLFLGAGCIIHAVHSNEMSKMGGLRKYMPITHITFLISCLAIAGIPGLSGFFSKDEIITACFHYSPVLGWWMTMVAAMPAFYMFRLYYGIFWGQDNSEQYAHHTPHESPWTMTLPLIILSAITLFAGWMPFGHFVSAAGTAYDIHLDASVAITSSVIA
;
A
#
# COMPACT_ATOMS: atom_id res chain seq x y z
N LEU A 1 11.19 -36.50 22.32
CA LEU A 1 10.72 -35.61 23.38
C LEU A 1 9.51 -34.81 22.83
N PRO A 2 8.28 -34.96 23.36
CA PRO A 2 7.08 -34.33 22.82
C PRO A 2 6.93 -32.87 23.32
N GLY A 3 7.88 -32.03 23.07
CA GLY A 3 7.86 -30.62 23.52
C GLY A 3 8.23 -29.58 22.47
N HIS A 4 8.89 -30.02 21.40
CA HIS A 4 9.36 -29.09 20.37
C HIS A 4 8.35 -28.79 19.25
N GLU A 5 7.45 -29.70 18.95
CA GLU A 5 6.45 -29.49 17.90
C GLU A 5 5.40 -28.45 18.29
N GLY A 6 4.96 -28.43 19.55
CA GLY A 6 4.02 -27.43 20.05
C GLY A 6 4.60 -26.01 20.03
N ALA A 7 5.87 -25.85 20.41
CA ALA A 7 6.53 -24.53 20.40
C ALA A 7 6.77 -24.01 18.99
N LEU A 8 7.01 -24.87 18.00
CA LEU A 8 7.16 -24.46 16.58
C LEU A 8 5.82 -24.04 15.98
N ILE A 9 4.73 -24.75 16.31
CA ILE A 9 3.37 -24.41 15.85
C ILE A 9 2.94 -23.06 16.43
N ASP A 10 3.19 -22.81 17.71
CA ASP A 10 2.88 -21.55 18.36
C ASP A 10 3.66 -20.37 17.75
N ASN A 11 4.93 -20.59 17.40
CA ASN A 11 5.74 -19.55 16.76
C ASN A 11 5.27 -19.22 15.35
N HIS A 12 4.87 -20.21 14.54
CA HIS A 12 4.36 -19.96 13.20
C HIS A 12 2.98 -19.32 13.20
N ALA A 13 2.10 -19.70 14.12
CA ALA A 13 0.80 -19.06 14.29
C ALA A 13 0.95 -17.58 14.75
N SER A 14 1.88 -17.31 15.66
CA SER A 14 2.15 -15.95 16.11
C SER A 14 2.75 -15.08 15.00
N LEU A 15 3.64 -15.63 14.15
CA LEU A 15 4.22 -14.95 12.99
C LEU A 15 3.13 -14.50 12.01
N GLY A 16 2.25 -15.41 11.61
CA GLY A 16 1.15 -15.09 10.67
C GLY A 16 0.18 -14.05 11.24
N TYR A 17 -0.13 -14.12 12.53
CA TYR A 17 -0.99 -13.15 13.20
C TYR A 17 -0.36 -11.75 13.24
N MET A 18 0.90 -11.65 13.61
CA MET A 18 1.63 -10.38 13.69
C MET A 18 1.82 -9.75 12.32
N ALA A 19 2.20 -10.56 11.31
CA ALA A 19 2.31 -10.12 9.92
C ALA A 19 0.97 -9.60 9.39
N GLY A 20 -0.13 -10.28 9.72
CA GLY A 20 -1.48 -9.86 9.35
C GLY A 20 -1.88 -8.53 9.99
N LEU A 21 -1.62 -8.32 11.28
CA LEU A 21 -1.90 -7.06 11.97
C LEU A 21 -1.04 -5.91 11.43
N PHE A 22 0.23 -6.17 11.18
CA PHE A 22 1.12 -5.17 10.60
C PHE A 22 0.65 -4.76 9.20
N HIS A 23 0.29 -5.73 8.37
CA HIS A 23 -0.27 -5.43 7.06
C HIS A 23 -1.61 -4.70 7.14
N LEU A 24 -2.49 -5.07 8.06
CA LEU A 24 -3.75 -4.36 8.28
C LEU A 24 -3.53 -2.88 8.60
N PHE A 25 -2.57 -2.59 9.46
CA PHE A 25 -2.20 -1.21 9.81
C PHE A 25 -1.68 -0.43 8.60
N THR A 26 -0.65 -0.95 7.92
CA THR A 26 -0.07 -0.28 6.74
C THR A 26 -1.08 -0.15 5.60
N HIS A 27 -1.90 -1.19 5.39
CA HIS A 27 -2.98 -1.21 4.41
C HIS A 27 -4.02 -0.12 4.69
N ALA A 28 -4.42 0.06 5.96
CA ALA A 28 -5.35 1.10 6.32
C ALA A 28 -4.82 2.50 5.96
N MET A 29 -3.53 2.78 6.19
CA MET A 29 -2.92 4.08 5.92
C MET A 29 -2.93 4.42 4.42
N PHE A 30 -2.35 3.57 3.57
CA PHE A 30 -2.31 3.86 2.14
C PHE A 30 -3.69 3.74 1.46
N LYS A 31 -4.58 2.88 1.93
CA LYS A 31 -5.95 2.82 1.41
C LYS A 31 -6.76 4.06 1.75
N ALA A 32 -6.70 4.53 2.99
CA ALA A 32 -7.37 5.78 3.37
C ALA A 32 -6.86 6.95 2.52
N CYS A 33 -5.54 7.04 2.29
CA CYS A 33 -4.96 8.06 1.42
C CYS A 33 -5.47 7.96 -0.03
N LEU A 34 -5.54 6.76 -0.61
CA LEU A 34 -6.06 6.55 -1.96
C LEU A 34 -7.54 6.90 -2.08
N PHE A 35 -8.37 6.54 -1.09
CA PHE A 35 -9.80 6.87 -1.10
C PHE A 35 -10.04 8.36 -0.95
N LEU A 36 -9.34 9.04 -0.04
CA LEU A 36 -9.40 10.49 0.08
C LEU A 36 -8.91 11.18 -1.21
N GLY A 37 -7.81 10.70 -1.80
CA GLY A 37 -7.30 11.20 -3.06
C GLY A 37 -8.30 11.02 -4.21
N ALA A 38 -8.95 9.87 -4.30
CA ALA A 38 -10.04 9.64 -5.26
C ALA A 38 -11.21 10.62 -5.03
N GLY A 39 -11.57 10.88 -3.77
CA GLY A 39 -12.57 11.89 -3.41
C GLY A 39 -12.20 13.28 -3.90
N CYS A 40 -10.93 13.70 -3.73
CA CYS A 40 -10.42 14.97 -4.25
C CYS A 40 -10.53 15.05 -5.77
N ILE A 41 -10.17 13.98 -6.48
CA ILE A 41 -10.24 13.91 -7.94
C ILE A 41 -11.68 14.01 -8.42
N ILE A 42 -12.60 13.23 -7.83
CA ILE A 42 -14.01 13.25 -8.17
C ILE A 42 -14.62 14.63 -7.92
N HIS A 43 -14.24 15.27 -6.81
CA HIS A 43 -14.70 16.64 -6.50
C HIS A 43 -14.22 17.66 -7.52
N ALA A 44 -12.99 17.51 -8.01
CA ALA A 44 -12.41 18.43 -9.00
C ALA A 44 -12.97 18.23 -10.41
N VAL A 45 -13.29 16.98 -10.81
CA VAL A 45 -13.74 16.63 -12.17
C VAL A 45 -15.26 16.49 -12.27
N HIS A 46 -15.96 16.38 -11.13
CA HIS A 46 -17.41 16.12 -11.04
C HIS A 46 -17.85 14.85 -11.76
N SER A 47 -16.97 13.85 -11.89
CA SER A 47 -17.25 12.56 -12.53
C SER A 47 -16.46 11.43 -11.90
N ASN A 48 -17.07 10.23 -11.87
CA ASN A 48 -16.44 8.98 -11.44
C ASN A 48 -15.82 8.22 -12.63
N GLU A 49 -16.04 8.68 -13.85
CA GLU A 49 -15.57 7.99 -15.05
C GLU A 49 -14.13 8.35 -15.36
N MET A 50 -13.26 7.34 -15.41
CA MET A 50 -11.85 7.52 -15.74
C MET A 50 -11.62 8.11 -17.13
N SER A 51 -12.57 7.88 -18.07
CA SER A 51 -12.55 8.45 -19.41
C SER A 51 -12.67 9.98 -19.44
N LYS A 52 -13.23 10.57 -18.37
CA LYS A 52 -13.37 12.02 -18.20
C LYS A 52 -12.22 12.64 -17.41
N MET A 53 -11.27 11.84 -16.98
CA MET A 53 -10.07 12.26 -16.25
C MET A 53 -8.87 12.19 -17.19
N GLY A 54 -7.85 13.01 -16.95
CA GLY A 54 -6.60 12.97 -17.68
C GLY A 54 -5.79 14.24 -17.45
N GLY A 55 -4.48 14.14 -17.44
CA GLY A 55 -3.58 15.28 -17.27
C GLY A 55 -3.66 16.03 -15.93
N LEU A 56 -4.34 15.46 -14.92
CA LEU A 56 -4.63 16.14 -13.65
C LEU A 56 -3.41 16.50 -12.81
N ARG A 57 -2.24 15.93 -13.11
CA ARG A 57 -0.99 16.25 -12.38
C ARG A 57 -0.65 17.74 -12.35
N LYS A 58 -1.06 18.50 -13.37
CA LYS A 58 -0.79 19.95 -13.48
C LYS A 58 -1.71 20.76 -12.58
N TYR A 59 -2.93 20.30 -12.39
CA TYR A 59 -3.99 20.99 -11.68
C TYR A 59 -4.04 20.64 -10.20
N MET A 60 -3.61 19.41 -9.83
CA MET A 60 -3.71 18.85 -8.48
C MET A 60 -2.36 18.25 -8.02
N PRO A 61 -1.29 19.06 -7.83
CA PRO A 61 0.04 18.54 -7.54
C PRO A 61 0.12 17.84 -6.18
N ILE A 62 -0.57 18.30 -5.14
CA ILE A 62 -0.54 17.69 -3.81
C ILE A 62 -1.25 16.33 -3.85
N THR A 63 -2.46 16.30 -4.41
CA THR A 63 -3.22 15.06 -4.59
C THR A 63 -2.45 14.06 -5.46
N HIS A 64 -1.80 14.53 -6.53
CA HIS A 64 -0.96 13.71 -7.41
C HIS A 64 0.18 13.02 -6.65
N ILE A 65 0.97 13.77 -5.86
CA ILE A 65 2.13 13.22 -5.14
C ILE A 65 1.69 12.25 -4.04
N THR A 66 0.70 12.60 -3.25
CA THR A 66 0.19 11.74 -2.17
C THR A 66 -0.44 10.45 -2.69
N PHE A 67 -1.14 10.54 -3.82
CA PHE A 67 -1.69 9.38 -4.52
C PHE A 67 -0.58 8.48 -5.08
N LEU A 68 0.47 9.05 -5.67
CA LEU A 68 1.63 8.31 -6.15
C LEU A 68 2.33 7.54 -5.02
N ILE A 69 2.60 8.20 -3.90
CA ILE A 69 3.21 7.56 -2.71
C ILE A 69 2.40 6.33 -2.28
N SER A 70 1.09 6.47 -2.23
CA SER A 70 0.19 5.37 -1.85
C SER A 70 0.12 4.26 -2.90
N CYS A 71 0.20 4.59 -4.20
CA CYS A 71 0.33 3.61 -5.28
C CYS A 71 1.63 2.82 -5.19
N LEU A 72 2.74 3.48 -4.92
CA LEU A 72 4.05 2.83 -4.73
C LEU A 72 4.04 1.92 -3.49
N ALA A 73 3.40 2.36 -2.40
CA ALA A 73 3.27 1.55 -1.20
C ALA A 73 2.41 0.30 -1.42
N ILE A 74 1.24 0.43 -2.08
CA ILE A 74 0.38 -0.72 -2.39
C ILE A 74 1.01 -1.66 -3.42
N ALA A 75 1.83 -1.16 -4.33
CA ALA A 75 2.61 -1.98 -5.25
C ALA A 75 3.67 -2.83 -4.51
N GLY A 76 4.15 -2.36 -3.37
CA GLY A 76 5.18 -3.05 -2.62
C GLY A 76 6.60 -2.67 -3.05
N ILE A 77 6.80 -1.41 -3.46
CA ILE A 77 8.13 -0.92 -3.81
C ILE A 77 9.04 -0.95 -2.58
N PRO A 78 10.28 -1.47 -2.71
CA PRO A 78 11.23 -1.56 -1.60
C PRO A 78 11.43 -0.23 -0.86
N GLY A 79 11.43 -0.30 0.47
CA GLY A 79 11.59 0.86 1.33
C GLY A 79 10.29 1.53 1.78
N LEU A 80 9.15 1.18 1.22
CA LEU A 80 7.82 1.66 1.64
C LEU A 80 7.11 0.66 2.57
N SER A 81 6.13 1.15 3.33
CA SER A 81 5.43 0.35 4.34
C SER A 81 4.75 -0.91 3.79
N GLY A 82 4.20 -0.82 2.57
CA GLY A 82 3.56 -1.95 1.92
C GLY A 82 4.52 -3.07 1.53
N PHE A 83 5.78 -2.74 1.23
CA PHE A 83 6.82 -3.74 0.97
C PHE A 83 7.07 -4.60 2.21
N PHE A 84 7.42 -3.99 3.33
CA PHE A 84 7.72 -4.69 4.58
C PHE A 84 6.57 -5.58 5.04
N SER A 85 5.35 -5.06 5.02
CA SER A 85 4.17 -5.80 5.48
C SER A 85 3.76 -6.95 4.54
N LYS A 86 3.94 -6.80 3.22
CA LYS A 86 3.68 -7.88 2.27
C LYS A 86 4.72 -8.99 2.34
N ASP A 87 5.99 -8.62 2.47
CA ASP A 87 7.09 -9.56 2.59
C ASP A 87 6.90 -10.49 3.79
N GLU A 88 6.52 -9.96 4.94
CA GLU A 88 6.19 -10.72 6.14
C GLU A 88 5.07 -11.75 5.91
N ILE A 89 3.98 -11.36 5.23
CA ILE A 89 2.88 -12.28 4.93
C ILE A 89 3.32 -13.36 3.95
N ILE A 90 4.04 -13.00 2.89
CA ILE A 90 4.50 -13.96 1.88
C ILE A 90 5.46 -14.94 2.52
N THR A 91 6.38 -14.47 3.36
CA THR A 91 7.31 -15.32 4.13
C THR A 91 6.55 -16.29 5.04
N ALA A 92 5.56 -15.81 5.79
CA ALA A 92 4.71 -16.68 6.61
C ALA A 92 3.99 -17.75 5.77
N CYS A 93 3.51 -17.40 4.58
CA CYS A 93 2.87 -18.33 3.66
C CYS A 93 3.86 -19.37 3.12
N PHE A 94 5.08 -19.01 2.78
CA PHE A 94 6.12 -19.96 2.35
C PHE A 94 6.51 -20.93 3.45
N HIS A 95 6.58 -20.47 4.70
CA HIS A 95 6.83 -21.36 5.85
C HIS A 95 5.72 -22.39 6.06
N TYR A 96 4.46 -22.03 5.77
CA TYR A 96 3.35 -22.94 5.85
C TYR A 96 3.28 -23.91 4.66
N SER A 97 3.38 -23.42 3.44
CA SER A 97 3.37 -24.19 2.20
C SER A 97 3.96 -23.42 1.03
N PRO A 98 4.91 -23.98 0.27
CA PRO A 98 5.45 -23.34 -0.93
C PRO A 98 4.39 -22.98 -1.97
N VAL A 99 3.37 -23.82 -2.13
CA VAL A 99 2.25 -23.57 -3.06
C VAL A 99 1.48 -22.32 -2.65
N LEU A 100 1.21 -22.18 -1.36
CA LEU A 100 0.52 -21.00 -0.82
C LEU A 100 1.39 -19.74 -0.98
N GLY A 101 2.69 -19.83 -0.73
CA GLY A 101 3.65 -18.72 -0.92
C GLY A 101 3.64 -18.20 -2.35
N TRP A 102 3.76 -19.08 -3.33
CA TRP A 102 3.70 -18.67 -4.75
C TRP A 102 2.35 -18.08 -5.15
N TRP A 103 1.25 -18.67 -4.66
CA TRP A 103 -0.08 -18.13 -4.88
C TRP A 103 -0.24 -16.71 -4.34
N MET A 104 0.21 -16.47 -3.10
CA MET A 104 0.16 -15.15 -2.47
C MET A 104 1.07 -14.14 -3.16
N THR A 105 2.22 -14.56 -3.70
CA THR A 105 3.09 -13.71 -4.50
C THR A 105 2.39 -13.23 -5.78
N MET A 106 1.71 -14.13 -6.49
CA MET A 106 0.90 -13.75 -7.66
C MET A 106 -0.23 -12.77 -7.32
N VAL A 107 -0.94 -13.03 -6.21
CA VAL A 107 -2.02 -12.15 -5.74
C VAL A 107 -1.47 -10.77 -5.36
N ALA A 108 -0.28 -10.71 -4.77
CA ALA A 108 0.37 -9.45 -4.37
C ALA A 108 0.78 -8.57 -5.57
N ALA A 109 1.00 -9.15 -6.75
CA ALA A 109 1.32 -8.40 -7.97
C ALA A 109 0.12 -7.68 -8.61
N MET A 110 -1.10 -8.21 -8.42
CA MET A 110 -2.29 -7.62 -9.04
C MET A 110 -2.54 -6.16 -8.66
N PRO A 111 -2.41 -5.75 -7.39
CA PRO A 111 -2.57 -4.35 -6.99
C PRO A 111 -1.61 -3.39 -7.69
N ALA A 112 -0.37 -3.79 -7.93
CA ALA A 112 0.58 -2.98 -8.67
C ALA A 112 0.02 -2.65 -10.07
N PHE A 113 -0.39 -3.67 -10.82
CA PHE A 113 -0.91 -3.48 -12.17
C PHE A 113 -2.12 -2.55 -12.23
N TYR A 114 -3.19 -2.82 -11.45
CA TYR A 114 -4.41 -2.02 -11.59
C TYR A 114 -4.27 -0.62 -10.98
N MET A 115 -3.44 -0.43 -9.95
CA MET A 115 -3.22 0.89 -9.36
C MET A 115 -2.38 1.80 -10.26
N PHE A 116 -1.35 1.28 -10.91
CA PHE A 116 -0.60 2.08 -11.89
C PHE A 116 -1.41 2.38 -13.15
N ARG A 117 -2.24 1.45 -13.61
CA ARG A 117 -3.18 1.72 -14.70
C ARG A 117 -4.12 2.89 -14.34
N LEU A 118 -4.66 2.89 -13.12
CA LEU A 118 -5.51 3.96 -12.62
C LEU A 118 -4.73 5.28 -12.52
N TYR A 119 -3.55 5.25 -11.92
CA TYR A 119 -2.70 6.41 -11.73
C TYR A 119 -2.31 7.08 -13.05
N TYR A 120 -1.83 6.30 -14.02
CA TYR A 120 -1.48 6.84 -15.32
C TYR A 120 -2.69 7.36 -16.09
N GLY A 121 -3.83 6.69 -16.03
CA GLY A 121 -5.05 7.14 -16.67
C GLY A 121 -5.53 8.51 -16.14
N ILE A 122 -5.44 8.74 -14.83
CA ILE A 122 -5.92 9.96 -14.19
C ILE A 122 -4.92 11.11 -14.32
N PHE A 123 -3.66 10.86 -14.03
CA PHE A 123 -2.67 11.96 -13.90
C PHE A 123 -1.85 12.21 -15.16
N TRP A 124 -1.66 11.18 -16.01
CA TRP A 124 -0.83 11.23 -17.22
C TRP A 124 -1.61 10.96 -18.51
N GLY A 125 -2.89 10.61 -18.43
CA GLY A 125 -3.76 10.40 -19.59
C GLY A 125 -3.85 11.66 -20.45
N GLN A 126 -4.52 11.54 -21.59
CA GLN A 126 -4.77 12.67 -22.48
C GLN A 126 -5.47 13.79 -21.73
N ASP A 127 -4.94 14.99 -21.90
CA ASP A 127 -5.50 16.19 -21.27
C ASP A 127 -6.88 16.47 -21.91
N ASN A 128 -7.95 16.28 -21.14
CA ASN A 128 -9.30 16.56 -21.56
C ASN A 128 -9.62 18.06 -21.46
N SER A 129 -8.74 18.88 -22.03
CA SER A 129 -8.83 20.34 -21.98
C SER A 129 -10.15 20.91 -22.48
N GLU A 130 -10.80 20.25 -23.44
CA GLU A 130 -12.13 20.64 -23.91
C GLU A 130 -13.21 20.48 -22.82
N GLN A 131 -13.13 19.41 -22.03
CA GLN A 131 -14.05 19.19 -20.91
C GLN A 131 -13.75 20.14 -19.74
N TYR A 132 -12.47 20.50 -19.55
CA TYR A 132 -12.02 21.42 -18.51
C TYR A 132 -12.25 22.89 -18.89
N ALA A 133 -12.61 23.20 -20.14
CA ALA A 133 -12.91 24.57 -20.59
C ALA A 133 -14.11 25.17 -19.85
N HIS A 134 -15.05 24.35 -19.40
CA HIS A 134 -16.22 24.83 -18.62
C HIS A 134 -15.98 24.81 -17.11
N HIS A 135 -15.08 23.97 -16.62
CA HIS A 135 -14.72 23.89 -15.20
C HIS A 135 -13.29 23.40 -15.06
N THR A 136 -12.37 24.34 -14.84
CA THR A 136 -10.96 23.99 -14.65
C THR A 136 -10.77 23.26 -13.33
N PRO A 137 -10.26 21.98 -13.34
CA PRO A 137 -9.93 21.29 -12.11
C PRO A 137 -8.96 22.12 -11.27
N HIS A 138 -9.13 22.13 -9.98
CA HIS A 138 -8.24 22.82 -9.05
C HIS A 138 -7.93 21.91 -7.85
N GLU A 139 -6.84 22.20 -7.16
CA GLU A 139 -6.49 21.46 -5.96
C GLU A 139 -7.58 21.57 -4.89
N SER A 140 -7.78 20.50 -4.16
CA SER A 140 -8.77 20.47 -3.10
C SER A 140 -8.42 21.41 -1.95
N PRO A 141 -9.42 21.89 -1.19
CA PRO A 141 -9.18 22.79 -0.07
C PRO A 141 -8.27 22.15 0.99
N TRP A 142 -7.63 22.97 1.79
CA TRP A 142 -6.66 22.52 2.82
C TRP A 142 -7.23 21.50 3.80
N THR A 143 -8.51 21.53 4.06
CA THR A 143 -9.21 20.54 4.89
C THR A 143 -9.17 19.13 4.34
N MET A 144 -9.01 18.95 3.02
CA MET A 144 -8.88 17.65 2.37
C MET A 144 -7.42 17.30 2.10
N THR A 145 -6.58 18.28 1.73
CA THR A 145 -5.17 18.02 1.41
C THR A 145 -4.32 17.75 2.63
N LEU A 146 -4.61 18.35 3.78
CA LEU A 146 -3.87 18.11 5.02
C LEU A 146 -3.94 16.64 5.48
N PRO A 147 -5.13 15.98 5.56
CA PRO A 147 -5.20 14.56 5.85
C PRO A 147 -4.44 13.68 4.83
N LEU A 148 -4.46 14.04 3.53
CA LEU A 148 -3.70 13.34 2.51
C LEU A 148 -2.19 13.39 2.77
N ILE A 149 -1.66 14.56 3.13
CA ILE A 149 -0.25 14.75 3.44
C ILE A 149 0.13 13.93 4.68
N ILE A 150 -0.68 13.96 5.72
CA ILE A 150 -0.43 13.19 6.95
C ILE A 150 -0.44 11.68 6.67
N LEU A 151 -1.46 11.19 5.97
CA LEU A 151 -1.57 9.77 5.64
C LEU A 151 -0.44 9.30 4.72
N SER A 152 -0.04 10.11 3.75
CA SER A 152 1.08 9.79 2.87
C SER A 152 2.41 9.76 3.62
N ALA A 153 2.62 10.67 4.57
CA ALA A 153 3.80 10.67 5.45
C ALA A 153 3.83 9.40 6.32
N ILE A 154 2.71 9.04 6.96
CA ILE A 154 2.61 7.79 7.72
C ILE A 154 2.88 6.59 6.79
N THR A 155 2.33 6.58 5.59
CA THR A 155 2.55 5.51 4.59
C THR A 155 4.03 5.36 4.23
N LEU A 156 4.78 6.45 4.14
CA LEU A 156 6.23 6.39 3.89
C LEU A 156 6.99 5.75 5.06
N PHE A 157 6.67 6.13 6.28
CA PHE A 157 7.48 5.78 7.47
C PHE A 157 6.96 4.59 8.27
N ALA A 158 5.71 4.17 8.08
CA ALA A 158 5.10 3.08 8.85
C ALA A 158 5.84 1.73 8.73
N GLY A 159 6.52 1.48 7.62
CA GLY A 159 7.33 0.27 7.43
C GLY A 159 8.58 0.20 8.32
N TRP A 160 9.05 1.34 8.81
CA TRP A 160 10.24 1.44 9.66
C TRP A 160 9.90 1.46 11.16
N MET A 161 8.60 1.48 11.49
CA MET A 161 8.17 1.43 12.89
C MET A 161 8.37 0.03 13.45
N PRO A 162 8.89 -0.11 14.68
CA PRO A 162 9.00 -1.40 15.36
C PRO A 162 7.63 -1.88 15.84
N PHE A 163 6.77 -2.25 14.90
CA PHE A 163 5.36 -2.59 15.17
C PHE A 163 5.20 -3.75 16.15
N GLY A 164 6.12 -4.73 16.09
CA GLY A 164 6.12 -5.86 16.99
C GLY A 164 6.19 -5.50 18.47
N HIS A 165 6.89 -4.41 18.80
CA HIS A 165 6.97 -3.92 20.18
C HIS A 165 5.65 -3.35 20.72
N PHE A 166 4.79 -2.84 19.84
CA PHE A 166 3.49 -2.25 20.26
C PHE A 166 2.40 -3.30 20.42
N VAL A 167 2.49 -4.43 19.74
CA VAL A 167 1.41 -5.43 19.67
C VAL A 167 1.72 -6.67 20.51
N SER A 168 2.97 -6.89 20.87
CA SER A 168 3.38 -8.06 21.69
C SER A 168 2.91 -7.89 23.15
N ALA A 169 1.84 -8.58 23.50
CA ALA A 169 1.34 -8.65 24.89
C ALA A 169 2.27 -9.40 25.84
N ALA A 170 3.19 -10.22 25.31
CA ALA A 170 4.08 -11.08 26.09
C ALA A 170 5.48 -10.49 26.33
N GLY A 171 5.76 -9.26 25.91
CA GLY A 171 7.06 -8.62 26.07
C GLY A 171 8.18 -9.23 25.22
N THR A 172 7.90 -10.20 24.37
CA THR A 172 8.83 -10.73 23.37
C THR A 172 8.80 -9.83 22.15
N ALA A 173 9.88 -9.08 21.91
CA ALA A 173 10.01 -8.27 20.71
C ALA A 173 9.92 -9.18 19.47
N TYR A 174 8.93 -8.89 18.62
CA TYR A 174 8.88 -9.49 17.30
C TYR A 174 9.77 -8.67 16.37
N ASP A 175 10.89 -9.23 15.98
CA ASP A 175 11.78 -8.60 15.03
C ASP A 175 11.34 -8.95 13.60
N ILE A 176 11.20 -7.93 12.76
CA ILE A 176 10.89 -8.07 11.34
C ILE A 176 12.12 -8.69 10.66
N HIS A 177 12.03 -9.96 10.28
CA HIS A 177 13.04 -10.65 9.52
C HIS A 177 12.71 -10.57 8.02
N LEU A 178 13.37 -9.65 7.31
CA LEU A 178 13.32 -9.63 5.86
C LEU A 178 14.05 -10.84 5.29
N ASP A 179 13.32 -11.78 4.71
CA ASP A 179 13.91 -12.85 3.94
C ASP A 179 14.35 -12.30 2.57
N ALA A 180 15.66 -12.21 2.35
CA ALA A 180 16.22 -11.60 1.14
C ALA A 180 15.71 -12.28 -0.15
N SER A 181 15.41 -13.57 -0.12
CA SER A 181 14.91 -14.30 -1.28
C SER A 181 13.46 -13.90 -1.62
N VAL A 182 12.62 -13.72 -0.61
CA VAL A 182 11.23 -13.30 -0.76
C VAL A 182 11.18 -11.82 -1.14
N ALA A 183 12.00 -10.98 -0.51
CA ALA A 183 12.11 -9.56 -0.80
C ALA A 183 12.51 -9.28 -2.26
N ILE A 184 13.47 -10.02 -2.80
CA ILE A 184 13.88 -9.91 -4.21
C ILE A 184 12.76 -10.37 -5.14
N THR A 185 12.13 -11.52 -4.86
CA THR A 185 11.05 -12.04 -5.72
C THR A 185 9.83 -11.13 -5.72
N SER A 186 9.41 -10.61 -4.60
CA SER A 186 8.28 -9.68 -4.50
C SER A 186 8.58 -8.34 -5.20
N SER A 187 9.82 -7.85 -5.12
CA SER A 187 10.24 -6.61 -5.79
C SER A 187 10.33 -6.74 -7.31
N VAL A 188 10.72 -7.91 -7.84
CA VAL A 188 10.81 -8.15 -9.29
C VAL A 188 9.42 -8.30 -9.92
N ILE A 189 8.44 -8.78 -9.17
CA ILE A 189 7.08 -9.00 -9.65
C ILE A 189 6.21 -7.74 -9.53
N ALA A 190 6.54 -6.80 -8.61
CA ALA A 190 5.84 -5.52 -8.43
C ALA A 190 6.21 -4.51 -9.50
#